data_5409f1a75fc83946cccfec2f832f93a8
#
_entry.id   5409f1a75fc83946cccfec2f832f93a8
#
_cell.length_a   1.000
_cell.length_b   1.000
_cell.length_c   1.000
_cell.angle_alpha   90.00
_cell.angle_beta   90.00
_cell.angle_gamma   90.00
#
_symmetry.space_group_name_H-M   'P 1'
#
loop_
_entity.id
_entity.type
_entity.pdbx_description
1 polymer ?
#
loop_
_entity_poly.entity_id
_entity_poly.type
_entity_poly.pdbx_seq_one_letter_code
_entity_poly.pdbx_strand_id
1 'polypeptide(L)'
;LSENYYQIEIPLQESPSGSLNAQSVWPVINEIDLPISALETIKSLSILNGTLGSDQPVFYDIVNDDVNDEPVNEFSPLDVGEQRISIKGNPNFGDIRTLMIGVKNPSQDNMDVCAEVWFNELRLSDMDNEGGWAATLAVDTNVADFMNISATARQSTSGFGNIEPVSYTHLTLPTNKA
;
A
#
# COMPACT_ATOMS: atom_id res chain seq x y z
N LEU A 1 5.43 -11.74 -16.44
CA LEU A 1 4.80 -10.79 -15.50
C LEU A 1 3.61 -11.46 -14.84
N SER A 2 3.37 -11.14 -13.55
CA SER A 2 2.22 -11.63 -12.80
C SER A 2 0.91 -11.24 -13.49
N GLU A 3 -0.13 -12.05 -13.32
CA GLU A 3 -1.48 -11.71 -13.79
C GLU A 3 -2.11 -10.60 -12.94
N ASN A 4 -1.61 -10.40 -11.70
CA ASN A 4 -2.10 -9.38 -10.78
C ASN A 4 -0.92 -8.56 -10.28
N TYR A 5 -0.93 -7.25 -10.53
CA TYR A 5 0.11 -6.33 -10.06
C TYR A 5 -0.37 -4.89 -10.00
N TYR A 6 0.33 -4.11 -9.20
CA TYR A 6 0.40 -2.65 -9.33
C TYR A 6 1.74 -2.29 -9.98
N GLN A 7 1.74 -1.23 -10.77
CA GLN A 7 2.94 -0.70 -11.41
C GLN A 7 2.94 0.82 -11.24
N ILE A 8 4.11 1.37 -10.95
CA ILE A 8 4.32 2.80 -10.78
C ILE A 8 5.38 3.22 -11.78
N GLU A 9 5.14 4.28 -12.51
CA GLU A 9 6.04 4.85 -13.51
C GLU A 9 6.29 6.32 -13.18
N ILE A 10 7.54 6.75 -13.33
CA ILE A 10 7.95 8.16 -13.32
C ILE A 10 8.83 8.45 -14.53
N PRO A 11 8.74 9.63 -15.13
CA PRO A 11 9.73 10.09 -16.10
C PRO A 11 11.02 10.43 -15.36
N LEU A 12 12.15 9.92 -15.87
CA LEU A 12 13.45 10.17 -15.26
C LEU A 12 14.10 11.43 -15.84
N GLN A 13 14.54 12.30 -14.95
CA GLN A 13 15.42 13.41 -15.31
C GLN A 13 16.87 12.94 -15.26
N GLU A 14 17.62 13.21 -16.35
CA GLU A 14 19.04 12.90 -16.41
C GLU A 14 19.84 13.72 -15.40
N SER A 15 20.82 13.08 -14.76
CA SER A 15 21.81 13.78 -13.94
C SER A 15 22.80 14.52 -14.84
N PRO A 16 23.09 15.80 -14.58
CA PRO A 16 24.06 16.55 -15.40
C PRO A 16 25.44 15.90 -15.38
N SER A 17 26.10 15.87 -16.53
CA SER A 17 27.46 15.35 -16.63
C SER A 17 28.43 16.14 -15.74
N GLY A 18 29.28 15.42 -14.98
CA GLY A 18 30.24 16.04 -14.05
C GLY A 18 29.64 16.49 -12.73
N SER A 19 28.44 16.04 -12.39
CA SER A 19 27.82 16.33 -11.09
C SER A 19 28.69 15.84 -9.94
N LEU A 20 28.95 16.72 -8.96
CA LEU A 20 29.80 16.44 -7.81
C LEU A 20 29.06 16.47 -6.46
N ASN A 21 27.78 16.85 -6.46
CA ASN A 21 26.98 16.89 -5.24
C ASN A 21 25.81 15.88 -5.29
N ALA A 22 25.38 15.44 -4.13
CA ALA A 22 24.35 14.43 -4.00
C ALA A 22 23.03 14.83 -4.69
N GLN A 23 22.61 16.10 -4.56
CA GLN A 23 21.36 16.58 -5.15
C GLN A 23 21.38 16.57 -6.68
N SER A 24 22.54 16.78 -7.30
CA SER A 24 22.67 16.70 -8.75
C SER A 24 22.73 15.29 -9.27
N VAL A 25 23.32 14.36 -8.49
CA VAL A 25 23.39 12.93 -8.83
C VAL A 25 22.06 12.24 -8.58
N TRP A 26 21.38 12.63 -7.52
CA TRP A 26 20.07 12.09 -7.10
C TRP A 26 19.04 13.22 -7.10
N PRO A 27 18.51 13.63 -8.26
CA PRO A 27 17.46 14.63 -8.30
C PRO A 27 16.22 14.15 -7.55
N VAL A 28 15.69 14.97 -6.65
CA VAL A 28 14.48 14.65 -5.87
C VAL A 28 13.29 14.32 -6.77
N ILE A 29 13.24 14.93 -7.95
CA ILE A 29 12.19 14.70 -8.93
C ILE A 29 12.17 13.26 -9.48
N ASN A 30 13.25 12.50 -9.30
CA ASN A 30 13.34 11.07 -9.64
C ASN A 30 12.96 10.16 -8.44
N GLU A 31 12.51 10.74 -7.34
CA GLU A 31 12.00 9.98 -6.21
C GLU A 31 10.58 9.50 -6.49
N ILE A 32 10.31 8.25 -6.18
CA ILE A 32 8.96 7.71 -6.13
C ILE A 32 8.51 7.79 -4.67
N ASP A 33 7.62 8.72 -4.37
CA ASP A 33 6.93 8.80 -3.09
C ASP A 33 5.45 8.48 -3.34
N LEU A 34 5.03 7.30 -2.93
CA LEU A 34 3.68 6.81 -3.19
C LEU A 34 2.93 6.60 -1.89
N PRO A 35 1.87 7.36 -1.61
CA PRO A 35 0.99 7.06 -0.52
C PRO A 35 0.25 5.73 -0.76
N ILE A 36 0.23 4.86 0.23
CA ILE A 36 -0.46 3.55 0.13
C ILE A 36 -1.94 3.72 -0.22
N SER A 37 -2.55 4.82 0.22
CA SER A 37 -3.93 5.19 -0.13
C SER A 37 -4.16 5.33 -1.63
N ALA A 38 -3.15 5.70 -2.42
CA ALA A 38 -3.27 5.75 -3.88
C ALA A 38 -3.57 4.37 -4.48
N LEU A 39 -3.00 3.30 -3.91
CA LEU A 39 -3.29 1.92 -4.35
C LEU A 39 -4.74 1.51 -4.03
N GLU A 40 -5.29 1.97 -2.93
CA GLU A 40 -6.70 1.75 -2.57
C GLU A 40 -7.62 2.54 -3.49
N THR A 41 -7.24 3.79 -3.79
CA THR A 41 -7.99 4.67 -4.69
C THR A 41 -8.11 4.08 -6.08
N ILE A 42 -7.00 3.66 -6.72
CA ILE A 42 -7.07 3.08 -8.07
C ILE A 42 -7.84 1.77 -8.11
N LYS A 43 -7.77 0.98 -7.04
CA LYS A 43 -8.58 -0.24 -6.94
C LYS A 43 -10.06 0.09 -6.87
N SER A 44 -10.44 1.10 -6.11
CA SER A 44 -11.81 1.60 -6.02
C SER A 44 -12.31 2.16 -7.35
N LEU A 45 -11.49 2.96 -8.04
CA LEU A 45 -11.79 3.47 -9.38
C LEU A 45 -11.94 2.33 -10.39
N SER A 46 -11.10 1.31 -10.32
CA SER A 46 -11.20 0.14 -11.19
C SER A 46 -12.47 -0.68 -10.96
N ILE A 47 -12.99 -0.71 -9.73
CA ILE A 47 -14.30 -1.31 -9.41
C ILE A 47 -15.41 -0.46 -10.03
N LEU A 48 -15.38 0.85 -9.82
CA LEU A 48 -16.40 1.79 -10.34
C LEU A 48 -16.47 1.77 -11.87
N ASN A 49 -15.32 1.72 -12.53
CA ASN A 49 -15.21 1.69 -13.98
C ASN A 49 -15.38 0.30 -14.60
N GLY A 50 -15.58 -0.75 -13.76
CA GLY A 50 -15.74 -2.12 -14.22
C GLY A 50 -14.50 -2.72 -14.88
N THR A 51 -13.32 -2.20 -14.56
CA THR A 51 -12.03 -2.62 -15.12
C THR A 51 -11.22 -3.53 -14.19
N LEU A 52 -11.66 -3.72 -12.95
CA LEU A 52 -10.99 -4.63 -12.02
C LEU A 52 -11.04 -6.07 -12.56
N GLY A 53 -9.92 -6.76 -12.57
CA GLY A 53 -9.78 -8.08 -13.15
C GLY A 53 -9.48 -8.08 -14.66
N SER A 54 -9.22 -6.91 -15.25
CA SER A 54 -8.82 -6.78 -16.66
C SER A 54 -7.50 -7.52 -16.93
N ASP A 55 -7.43 -8.18 -18.10
CA ASP A 55 -6.20 -8.80 -18.61
C ASP A 55 -5.17 -7.76 -19.11
N GLN A 56 -5.60 -6.52 -19.30
CA GLN A 56 -4.74 -5.39 -19.64
C GLN A 56 -4.62 -4.44 -18.44
N PRO A 57 -3.45 -3.84 -18.25
CA PRO A 57 -3.28 -2.83 -17.20
C PRO A 57 -4.11 -1.58 -17.52
N VAL A 58 -4.66 -0.97 -16.48
CA VAL A 58 -5.39 0.31 -16.55
C VAL A 58 -4.56 1.34 -15.83
N PHE A 59 -4.29 2.47 -16.48
CA PHE A 59 -3.37 3.50 -16.03
C PHE A 59 -4.11 4.74 -15.55
N TYR A 60 -3.58 5.36 -14.49
CA TYR A 60 -4.07 6.61 -13.90
C TYR A 60 -2.87 7.51 -13.60
N ASP A 61 -2.98 8.80 -13.87
CA ASP A 61 -1.94 9.75 -13.51
C ASP A 61 -2.17 10.30 -12.10
N ILE A 62 -1.08 10.50 -11.37
CA ILE A 62 -1.06 11.14 -10.06
C ILE A 62 -0.47 12.53 -10.25
N VAL A 63 -1.27 13.54 -9.95
CA VAL A 63 -0.90 14.95 -10.07
C VAL A 63 -1.14 15.62 -8.72
N ASN A 64 -0.12 16.25 -8.14
CA ASN A 64 -0.19 16.88 -6.82
C ASN A 64 -0.69 15.92 -5.72
N ASP A 65 -0.18 14.70 -5.69
CA ASP A 65 -0.53 13.62 -4.75
C ASP A 65 -1.95 13.07 -4.87
N ASP A 66 -2.74 13.56 -5.82
CA ASP A 66 -4.09 13.05 -6.09
C ASP A 66 -4.12 12.16 -7.35
N VAL A 67 -4.81 11.03 -7.24
CA VAL A 67 -5.05 10.14 -8.38
C VAL A 67 -6.19 10.71 -9.23
N ASN A 68 -5.94 10.91 -10.52
CA ASN A 68 -6.99 11.30 -11.45
C ASN A 68 -8.04 10.21 -11.59
N ASP A 69 -9.33 10.59 -11.59
CA ASP A 69 -10.44 9.63 -11.66
C ASP A 69 -10.59 8.97 -13.04
N GLU A 70 -10.08 9.60 -14.09
CA GLU A 70 -10.16 9.13 -15.47
C GLU A 70 -8.93 8.30 -15.85
N PRO A 71 -9.12 7.10 -16.42
CA PRO A 71 -8.00 6.31 -16.90
C PRO A 71 -7.35 6.95 -18.14
N VAL A 72 -6.03 6.84 -18.20
CA VAL A 72 -5.22 7.37 -19.29
C VAL A 72 -4.67 6.26 -20.18
N ASN A 73 -4.22 6.63 -21.38
CA ASN A 73 -3.52 5.69 -22.26
C ASN A 73 -2.08 5.49 -21.76
N GLU A 74 -1.58 4.26 -21.85
CA GLU A 74 -0.20 3.90 -21.48
C GLU A 74 0.86 4.82 -22.10
N PHE A 75 0.62 5.28 -23.35
CA PHE A 75 1.54 6.11 -24.12
C PHE A 75 1.24 7.61 -24.02
N SER A 76 0.29 8.01 -23.18
CA SER A 76 0.07 9.44 -22.93
C SER A 76 1.35 10.07 -22.38
N PRO A 77 1.70 11.29 -22.75
CA PRO A 77 2.82 11.99 -22.15
C PRO A 77 2.65 12.08 -20.64
N LEU A 78 3.77 11.93 -19.94
CA LEU A 78 3.86 12.09 -18.49
C LEU A 78 4.96 13.11 -18.23
N ASP A 79 4.62 14.21 -17.59
CA ASP A 79 5.57 15.29 -17.31
C ASP A 79 6.53 14.91 -16.15
N VAL A 80 7.74 15.48 -16.21
CA VAL A 80 8.74 15.26 -15.15
C VAL A 80 8.21 15.80 -13.82
N GLY A 81 8.17 14.94 -12.81
CA GLY A 81 7.59 15.23 -11.49
C GLY A 81 6.17 14.69 -11.30
N GLU A 82 5.54 14.20 -12.34
CA GLU A 82 4.28 13.47 -12.23
C GLU A 82 4.55 11.96 -12.10
N GLN A 83 3.58 11.25 -11.57
CA GLN A 83 3.64 9.80 -11.41
C GLN A 83 2.46 9.16 -12.14
N ARG A 84 2.67 7.98 -12.69
CA ARG A 84 1.61 7.16 -13.26
C ARG A 84 1.53 5.85 -12.51
N ILE A 85 0.33 5.48 -12.11
CA ILE A 85 0.07 4.22 -11.45
C ILE A 85 -0.85 3.36 -12.30
N SER A 86 -0.62 2.06 -12.33
CA SER A 86 -1.52 1.15 -13.01
C SER A 86 -1.87 -0.06 -12.17
N ILE A 87 -3.01 -0.64 -12.50
CA ILE A 87 -3.52 -1.86 -11.90
C ILE A 87 -3.84 -2.86 -12.99
N LYS A 88 -3.41 -4.10 -12.84
CA LYS A 88 -3.79 -5.23 -13.68
C LYS A 88 -4.35 -6.35 -12.82
N GLY A 89 -5.44 -6.98 -13.31
CA GLY A 89 -6.10 -8.05 -12.58
C GLY A 89 -6.76 -7.57 -11.28
N ASN A 90 -6.64 -8.34 -10.23
CA ASN A 90 -7.13 -8.00 -8.89
C ASN A 90 -6.03 -8.20 -7.83
N PRO A 91 -5.03 -7.33 -7.79
CA PRO A 91 -3.94 -7.47 -6.83
C PRO A 91 -4.40 -7.19 -5.40
N ASN A 92 -3.74 -7.85 -4.45
CA ASN A 92 -3.92 -7.62 -3.03
C ASN A 92 -2.61 -7.08 -2.43
N PHE A 93 -2.64 -5.86 -1.89
CA PHE A 93 -1.47 -5.24 -1.29
C PHE A 93 -0.97 -6.01 -0.04
N GLY A 94 -1.86 -6.70 0.67
CA GLY A 94 -1.47 -7.54 1.81
C GLY A 94 -0.75 -8.84 1.45
N ASP A 95 -0.67 -9.21 0.15
CA ASP A 95 0.00 -10.43 -0.33
C ASP A 95 0.99 -10.10 -1.46
N ILE A 96 1.93 -9.20 -1.18
CA ILE A 96 3.02 -8.87 -2.11
C ILE A 96 4.09 -9.95 -2.02
N ARG A 97 4.35 -10.63 -3.14
CA ARG A 97 5.34 -11.71 -3.22
C ARG A 97 6.59 -11.32 -3.97
N THR A 98 6.49 -10.37 -4.87
CA THR A 98 7.59 -9.98 -5.74
C THR A 98 7.56 -8.49 -5.97
N LEU A 99 8.71 -7.86 -5.83
CA LEU A 99 8.97 -6.51 -6.26
C LEU A 99 9.87 -6.56 -7.50
N MET A 100 9.54 -5.78 -8.51
CA MET A 100 10.34 -5.65 -9.73
C MET A 100 10.62 -4.17 -9.98
N ILE A 101 11.86 -3.86 -10.31
CA ILE A 101 12.28 -2.53 -10.70
C ILE A 101 12.86 -2.62 -12.10
N GLY A 102 12.57 -1.66 -12.96
CA GLY A 102 13.04 -1.65 -14.33
C GLY A 102 13.01 -0.27 -14.94
N VAL A 103 13.50 -0.18 -16.16
CA VAL A 103 13.48 1.03 -16.99
C VAL A 103 12.66 0.72 -18.24
N LYS A 104 11.77 1.63 -18.61
CA LYS A 104 10.94 1.55 -19.79
C LYS A 104 11.36 2.66 -20.76
N ASN A 105 11.59 2.31 -22.01
CA ASN A 105 11.70 3.29 -23.07
C ASN A 105 10.30 3.55 -23.65
N PRO A 106 9.69 4.73 -23.40
CA PRO A 106 8.35 5.04 -23.90
C PRO A 106 8.33 5.45 -25.37
N SER A 107 9.50 5.61 -25.99
CA SER A 107 9.60 6.03 -27.38
C SER A 107 9.02 4.98 -28.33
N GLN A 108 8.23 5.43 -29.29
CA GLN A 108 7.64 4.59 -30.33
C GLN A 108 8.47 4.59 -31.63
N ASP A 109 9.61 5.26 -31.64
CA ASP A 109 10.48 5.39 -32.80
C ASP A 109 11.42 4.19 -33.03
N ASN A 110 11.33 3.17 -32.18
CA ASN A 110 12.22 1.99 -32.17
C ASN A 110 13.71 2.32 -32.03
N MET A 111 14.05 3.49 -31.48
CA MET A 111 15.43 3.85 -31.18
C MET A 111 15.85 3.32 -29.82
N ASP A 112 17.03 2.74 -29.77
CA ASP A 112 17.64 2.28 -28.54
C ASP A 112 18.09 3.48 -27.70
N VAL A 113 17.81 3.43 -26.40
CA VAL A 113 18.33 4.37 -25.42
C VAL A 113 19.52 3.76 -24.72
N CYS A 114 20.69 4.40 -24.84
CA CYS A 114 21.87 4.02 -24.09
C CYS A 114 21.94 4.84 -22.80
N ALA A 115 21.62 4.21 -21.68
CA ALA A 115 21.58 4.88 -20.38
C ALA A 115 22.12 3.96 -19.29
N GLU A 116 22.64 4.55 -18.23
CA GLU A 116 22.98 3.87 -16.96
C GLU A 116 22.05 4.41 -15.89
N VAL A 117 21.32 3.55 -15.22
CA VAL A 117 20.35 3.92 -14.19
C VAL A 117 20.72 3.27 -12.87
N TRP A 118 20.82 4.09 -11.84
CA TRP A 118 21.13 3.65 -10.48
C TRP A 118 19.87 3.70 -9.63
N PHE A 119 19.64 2.62 -8.89
CA PHE A 119 18.54 2.52 -7.94
C PHE A 119 19.09 2.62 -6.53
N ASN A 120 18.46 3.42 -5.69
CA ASN A 120 18.83 3.60 -4.31
C ASN A 120 17.60 3.42 -3.44
N GLU A 121 17.76 2.70 -2.37
CA GLU A 121 16.85 2.56 -1.25
C GLU A 121 15.35 2.40 -1.59
N LEU A 122 14.78 1.30 -1.14
CA LEU A 122 13.34 1.12 -1.02
C LEU A 122 12.99 1.05 0.46
N ARG A 123 12.11 1.92 0.92
CA ARG A 123 11.69 1.95 2.32
C ARG A 123 10.20 2.23 2.45
N LEU A 124 9.63 1.77 3.53
CA LEU A 124 8.33 2.21 4.00
C LEU A 124 8.55 3.33 5.02
N SER A 125 8.00 4.51 4.76
CA SER A 125 8.03 5.68 5.65
C SER A 125 6.67 5.89 6.31
N ASP A 126 6.61 6.79 7.28
CA ASP A 126 5.39 7.28 7.93
C ASP A 126 4.46 6.15 8.44
N MET A 127 5.06 5.06 8.94
CA MET A 127 4.28 4.02 9.57
C MET A 127 3.56 4.56 10.80
N ASP A 128 2.26 4.32 10.87
CA ASP A 128 1.48 4.60 12.07
C ASP A 128 1.97 3.73 13.23
N ASN A 129 2.65 4.37 14.17
CA ASN A 129 3.15 3.76 15.40
C ASN A 129 2.26 4.08 16.61
N GLU A 130 1.00 4.43 16.41
CA GLU A 130 0.07 4.61 17.52
C GLU A 130 -0.05 3.28 18.29
N GLY A 131 0.47 3.31 19.52
CA GLY A 131 0.44 2.14 20.40
C GLY A 131 -1.00 1.78 20.79
N GLY A 132 -1.36 0.52 20.63
CA GLY A 132 -2.63 0.01 21.14
C GLY A 132 -2.57 -0.35 22.61
N TRP A 133 -3.73 -0.50 23.23
CA TRP A 133 -3.87 -1.02 24.60
C TRP A 133 -4.78 -2.25 24.62
N ALA A 134 -4.52 -3.12 25.57
CA ALA A 134 -5.42 -4.24 25.88
C ALA A 134 -5.69 -4.31 27.36
N ALA A 135 -6.90 -4.66 27.71
CA ALA A 135 -7.33 -4.91 29.07
C ALA A 135 -8.05 -6.26 29.17
N THR A 136 -7.77 -6.98 30.25
CA THR A 136 -8.51 -8.18 30.60
C THR A 136 -9.02 -8.02 32.02
N LEU A 137 -10.32 -8.19 32.21
CA LEU A 137 -10.97 -8.25 33.52
C LEU A 137 -11.48 -9.67 33.72
N ALA A 138 -11.07 -10.30 34.80
CA ALA A 138 -11.60 -11.60 35.22
C ALA A 138 -12.17 -11.45 36.64
N VAL A 139 -13.38 -11.92 36.82
CA VAL A 139 -14.05 -11.94 38.14
C VAL A 139 -14.55 -13.35 38.40
N ASP A 140 -14.05 -13.96 39.47
CA ASP A 140 -14.53 -15.23 39.95
C ASP A 140 -15.07 -15.03 41.35
N THR A 141 -16.32 -15.41 41.61
CA THR A 141 -16.94 -15.32 42.92
C THR A 141 -17.76 -16.56 43.25
N ASN A 142 -17.68 -16.94 44.48
CA ASN A 142 -18.43 -18.06 45.03
C ASN A 142 -19.46 -17.49 46.03
N VAL A 143 -20.74 -17.70 45.74
CA VAL A 143 -21.82 -17.30 46.61
C VAL A 143 -22.24 -18.51 47.45
N ALA A 144 -21.45 -18.80 48.52
CA ALA A 144 -21.60 -19.94 49.39
C ALA A 144 -21.84 -21.26 48.62
N ASP A 145 -22.71 -22.12 49.10
CA ASP A 145 -23.04 -23.37 48.41
C ASP A 145 -24.10 -23.22 47.31
N PHE A 146 -24.47 -21.99 47.00
CA PHE A 146 -25.58 -21.72 46.09
C PHE A 146 -25.14 -21.57 44.61
N MET A 147 -24.07 -20.83 44.31
CA MET A 147 -23.57 -20.69 42.97
C MET A 147 -22.12 -20.19 42.89
N ASN A 148 -21.46 -20.57 41.81
CA ASN A 148 -20.18 -19.99 41.38
C ASN A 148 -20.42 -19.11 40.17
N ILE A 149 -19.93 -17.88 40.18
CA ILE A 149 -20.03 -16.95 39.06
C ILE A 149 -18.60 -16.66 38.60
N SER A 150 -18.33 -16.92 37.32
CA SER A 150 -17.12 -16.47 36.66
C SER A 150 -17.47 -15.61 35.46
N ALA A 151 -16.83 -14.47 35.33
CA ALA A 151 -16.99 -13.56 34.22
C ALA A 151 -15.62 -13.08 33.73
N THR A 152 -15.41 -13.13 32.43
CA THR A 152 -14.18 -12.62 31.82
C THR A 152 -14.55 -11.65 30.72
N ALA A 153 -14.00 -10.45 30.78
CA ALA A 153 -14.09 -9.46 29.73
C ALA A 153 -12.69 -9.15 29.19
N ARG A 154 -12.55 -9.09 27.86
CA ARG A 154 -11.30 -8.71 27.20
C ARG A 154 -11.60 -7.65 26.16
N GLN A 155 -10.76 -6.63 26.14
CA GLN A 155 -10.84 -5.56 25.13
C GLN A 155 -9.41 -5.26 24.66
N SER A 156 -9.25 -5.13 23.35
CA SER A 156 -8.01 -4.65 22.73
C SER A 156 -8.33 -3.64 21.65
N THR A 157 -7.44 -2.69 21.47
CA THR A 157 -7.50 -1.72 20.35
C THR A 157 -6.54 -2.13 19.25
N SER A 158 -6.77 -1.59 18.05
CA SER A 158 -5.79 -1.67 16.96
C SER A 158 -4.44 -1.11 17.43
N GLY A 159 -3.35 -1.68 16.96
CA GLY A 159 -2.00 -1.31 17.39
C GLY A 159 -1.48 -2.06 18.64
N PHE A 160 -2.33 -2.87 19.32
CA PHE A 160 -1.87 -3.76 20.37
C PHE A 160 -1.61 -5.16 19.84
N GLY A 161 -0.36 -5.62 19.89
CA GLY A 161 0.04 -6.97 19.49
C GLY A 161 0.65 -7.00 18.08
N ASN A 162 0.26 -7.91 17.25
CA ASN A 162 0.82 -8.12 15.92
C ASN A 162 0.27 -7.14 14.88
N ILE A 163 0.91 -7.09 13.72
CA ILE A 163 0.64 -6.22 12.55
C ILE A 163 -0.81 -6.31 12.01
N GLU A 164 -1.61 -7.27 12.45
CA GLU A 164 -3.03 -7.34 12.11
C GLU A 164 -3.87 -6.65 13.20
N PRO A 165 -4.56 -5.53 12.87
CA PRO A 165 -5.45 -4.88 13.80
C PRO A 165 -6.73 -5.72 13.97
N VAL A 166 -6.79 -6.50 15.01
CA VAL A 166 -8.00 -7.25 15.35
C VAL A 166 -8.56 -6.73 16.68
N SER A 167 -9.70 -6.06 16.61
CA SER A 167 -10.44 -5.64 17.79
C SER A 167 -11.42 -6.74 18.20
N TYR A 168 -11.22 -7.36 19.35
CA TYR A 168 -12.12 -8.35 19.90
C TYR A 168 -12.72 -7.87 21.20
N THR A 169 -14.05 -7.95 21.30
CA THR A 169 -14.76 -7.86 22.58
C THR A 169 -15.48 -9.19 22.83
N HIS A 170 -15.02 -9.95 23.82
CA HIS A 170 -15.67 -11.18 24.25
C HIS A 170 -16.23 -11.03 25.65
N LEU A 171 -17.54 -11.27 25.77
CA LEU A 171 -18.21 -11.43 27.04
C LEU A 171 -18.73 -12.88 27.14
N THR A 172 -18.17 -13.68 28.05
CA THR A 172 -18.67 -15.01 28.33
C THR A 172 -19.47 -15.01 29.63
N LEU A 173 -20.72 -15.41 29.56
CA LEU A 173 -21.58 -15.60 30.73
C LEU A 173 -21.57 -17.08 31.13
N PRO A 174 -21.71 -17.38 32.44
CA PRO A 174 -21.64 -18.76 32.95
C PRO A 174 -22.84 -19.56 32.51
N THR A 175 -22.61 -20.81 32.12
CA THR A 175 -23.66 -21.81 31.99
C THR A 175 -23.90 -22.45 33.38
N ASN A 176 -25.12 -22.33 33.86
CA ASN A 176 -25.58 -23.05 35.02
C ASN A 176 -25.56 -24.56 34.71
N LYS A 177 -24.71 -25.33 35.45
CA LYS A 177 -24.91 -26.78 35.54
C LYS A 177 -25.71 -27.05 36.80
N ALA A 178 -26.98 -27.44 36.58
CA ALA A 178 -27.78 -28.08 37.61
C ALA A 178 -27.24 -29.46 37.96
#